data_e5d28dbe99c82f89d6bfb80ea04e9e90
#
_entry.id   e5d28dbe99c82f89d6bfb80ea04e9e90
#
_cell.length_a   1.000
_cell.length_b   1.000
_cell.length_c   1.000
_cell.angle_alpha   90.00
_cell.angle_beta   90.00
_cell.angle_gamma   90.00
#
_symmetry.space_group_name_H-M   'P 1'
#
loop_
_entity.id
_entity.type
_entity.pdbx_description
1 polymer ?
#
loop_
_entity_poly.entity_id
_entity_poly.type
_entity_poly.pdbx_seq_one_letter_code
_entity_poly.pdbx_strand_id
1 'polypeptide(L)'
;MSRGLGDVYKRQYLDWAIPAFRLVHSGVKAQTQIHTHMCYSEFTDIIRAIDDMDADVITFEASRSDLLILDSLKENHFKTEVGPGVYDIHSPRVPSVEEIKAALEKMLTRIAPEKLWVNPDCGLKTRGVPETVASLKHLVEAAKELRKEA
;
A
#
# COMPACT_ATOMS: atom_id res chain seq x y z
N MET A 1 5.04 -23.29 -23.10
CA MET A 1 5.74 -22.34 -23.97
C MET A 1 5.05 -20.98 -24.14
N SER A 2 4.23 -20.50 -23.18
CA SER A 2 3.58 -19.18 -23.27
C SER A 2 4.12 -18.12 -22.30
N ARG A 3 5.15 -18.43 -21.51
CA ARG A 3 5.71 -17.48 -20.53
C ARG A 3 6.35 -16.23 -21.18
N GLY A 4 6.92 -16.34 -22.37
CA GLY A 4 7.59 -15.22 -23.02
C GLY A 4 6.66 -14.11 -23.56
N LEU A 5 5.45 -14.46 -24.02
CA LEU A 5 4.52 -13.46 -24.57
C LEU A 5 3.89 -12.58 -23.46
N GLY A 6 3.54 -13.17 -22.32
CA GLY A 6 3.01 -12.42 -21.19
C GLY A 6 4.01 -11.36 -20.66
N ASP A 7 5.28 -11.71 -20.58
CA ASP A 7 6.34 -10.81 -20.12
C ASP A 7 6.62 -9.69 -21.13
N VAL A 8 6.53 -9.98 -22.44
CA VAL A 8 6.67 -8.97 -23.50
C VAL A 8 5.54 -7.95 -23.42
N TYR A 9 4.26 -8.39 -23.28
CA TYR A 9 3.13 -7.50 -23.16
C TYR A 9 3.15 -6.65 -21.87
N LYS A 10 3.53 -7.26 -20.73
CA LYS A 10 3.73 -6.52 -19.47
C LYS A 10 4.77 -5.42 -19.66
N ARG A 11 5.91 -5.75 -20.23
CA ARG A 11 7.00 -4.80 -20.44
C ARG A 11 6.58 -3.67 -21.38
N GLN A 12 5.97 -3.99 -22.53
CA GLN A 12 5.45 -2.98 -23.45
C GLN A 12 4.42 -2.05 -22.81
N TYR A 13 3.54 -2.59 -21.96
CA TYR A 13 2.57 -1.79 -21.22
C TYR A 13 3.26 -0.84 -20.24
N LEU A 14 4.21 -1.33 -19.44
CA LEU A 14 4.90 -0.53 -18.43
C LEU A 14 5.79 0.54 -19.05
N ASP A 15 6.38 0.28 -20.23
CA ASP A 15 7.25 1.23 -20.95
C ASP A 15 6.53 2.55 -21.31
N TRP A 16 5.22 2.54 -21.51
CA TRP A 16 4.45 3.74 -21.73
C TRP A 16 3.63 4.19 -20.51
N ALA A 17 3.14 3.26 -19.69
CA ALA A 17 2.27 3.56 -18.57
C ALA A 17 3.01 4.31 -17.45
N ILE A 18 4.25 3.91 -17.15
CA ILE A 18 5.05 4.59 -16.12
C ILE A 18 5.37 6.04 -16.51
N PRO A 19 5.92 6.34 -17.71
CA PRO A 19 6.10 7.72 -18.14
C PRO A 19 4.81 8.52 -18.19
N ALA A 20 3.69 7.92 -18.59
CA ALA A 20 2.39 8.60 -18.62
C ALA A 20 1.92 8.99 -17.20
N PHE A 21 2.08 8.09 -16.22
CA PHE A 21 1.77 8.40 -14.82
C PHE A 21 2.65 9.54 -14.29
N ARG A 22 3.97 9.49 -14.54
CA ARG A 22 4.89 10.55 -14.14
C ARG A 22 4.53 11.90 -14.77
N LEU A 23 4.09 11.91 -16.02
CA LEU A 23 3.64 13.11 -16.70
C LEU A 23 2.43 13.74 -16.01
N VAL A 24 1.48 12.95 -15.52
CA VAL A 24 0.26 13.45 -14.84
C VAL A 24 0.61 14.31 -13.62
N HIS A 25 1.63 13.96 -12.87
CA HIS A 25 2.02 14.72 -11.66
C HIS A 25 3.26 15.61 -11.83
N SER A 26 3.85 15.67 -13.02
CA SER A 26 5.07 16.46 -13.28
C SER A 26 4.91 17.96 -13.08
N GLY A 27 3.67 18.49 -13.15
CA GLY A 27 3.38 19.91 -12.99
C GLY A 27 3.01 20.35 -11.57
N VAL A 28 3.04 19.45 -10.58
CA VAL A 28 2.70 19.81 -9.20
C VAL A 28 3.88 20.52 -8.52
N LYS A 29 3.59 21.22 -7.43
CA LYS A 29 4.63 21.89 -6.63
C LYS A 29 5.48 20.84 -5.89
N ALA A 30 6.74 21.16 -5.62
CA ALA A 30 7.66 20.28 -4.91
C ALA A 30 7.17 19.81 -3.51
N GLN A 31 6.27 20.59 -2.88
CA GLN A 31 5.70 20.23 -1.58
C GLN A 31 4.47 19.32 -1.68
N THR A 32 3.98 19.05 -2.89
CA THR A 32 2.80 18.21 -3.09
C THR A 32 3.21 16.74 -3.02
N GLN A 33 2.69 16.03 -2.04
CA GLN A 33 2.91 14.61 -1.90
C GLN A 33 1.99 13.82 -2.83
N ILE A 34 2.56 12.92 -3.63
CA ILE A 34 1.85 12.08 -4.60
C ILE A 34 1.58 10.71 -3.99
N HIS A 35 0.31 10.41 -3.81
CA HIS A 35 -0.15 9.11 -3.35
C HIS A 35 -0.80 8.34 -4.49
N THR A 36 -0.53 7.05 -4.57
CA THR A 36 -1.24 6.13 -5.45
C THR A 36 -1.70 4.88 -4.70
N HIS A 37 -2.67 4.17 -5.26
CA HIS A 37 -3.22 2.97 -4.64
C HIS A 37 -3.36 1.86 -5.66
N MET A 38 -3.05 0.64 -5.26
CA MET A 38 -3.17 -0.56 -6.08
C MET A 38 -4.07 -1.59 -5.41
N CYS A 39 -5.19 -1.91 -6.08
CA CYS A 39 -6.14 -2.93 -5.66
C CYS A 39 -5.81 -4.27 -6.32
N TYR A 40 -6.02 -5.38 -5.60
CA TYR A 40 -6.03 -6.76 -6.11
C TYR A 40 -4.91 -7.10 -7.10
N SER A 41 -3.69 -6.69 -6.85
CA SER A 41 -2.59 -6.88 -7.79
C SER A 41 -1.51 -7.80 -7.25
N GLU A 42 -0.98 -8.67 -8.09
CA GLU A 42 0.24 -9.41 -7.84
C GLU A 42 1.44 -8.54 -8.23
N PHE A 43 2.11 -7.94 -7.24
CA PHE A 43 3.16 -6.94 -7.46
C PHE A 43 4.54 -7.52 -7.68
N THR A 44 4.77 -8.76 -7.29
CA THR A 44 6.12 -9.35 -7.23
C THR A 44 6.89 -9.18 -8.54
N ASP A 45 6.20 -9.33 -9.67
CA ASP A 45 6.83 -9.25 -11.00
C ASP A 45 7.07 -7.81 -11.49
N ILE A 46 6.44 -6.81 -10.89
CA ILE A 46 6.43 -5.41 -11.35
C ILE A 46 6.88 -4.41 -10.28
N ILE A 47 7.41 -4.88 -9.15
CA ILE A 47 7.81 -4.03 -8.02
C ILE A 47 8.73 -2.88 -8.44
N ARG A 48 9.72 -3.14 -9.31
CA ARG A 48 10.64 -2.11 -9.80
C ARG A 48 9.93 -1.07 -10.65
N ALA A 49 9.02 -1.50 -11.52
CA ALA A 49 8.23 -0.59 -12.35
C ALA A 49 7.31 0.29 -11.50
N ILE A 50 6.80 -0.26 -10.38
CA ILE A 50 6.00 0.50 -9.41
C ILE A 50 6.87 1.56 -8.70
N ASP A 51 8.09 1.21 -8.28
CA ASP A 51 9.03 2.18 -7.69
C ASP A 51 9.41 3.29 -8.70
N ASP A 52 9.48 2.93 -10.00
CA ASP A 52 9.75 3.87 -11.10
C ASP A 52 8.58 4.82 -11.42
N MET A 53 7.40 4.64 -10.83
CA MET A 53 6.26 5.58 -10.96
C MET A 53 6.54 6.95 -10.36
N ASP A 54 7.54 7.06 -9.49
CA ASP A 54 7.93 8.31 -8.84
C ASP A 54 6.80 8.91 -7.98
N ALA A 55 6.00 8.04 -7.36
CA ALA A 55 5.05 8.43 -6.32
C ALA A 55 5.79 8.50 -4.98
N ASP A 56 5.36 9.39 -4.09
CA ASP A 56 5.93 9.49 -2.73
C ASP A 56 5.43 8.34 -1.86
N VAL A 57 4.17 7.96 -2.01
CA VAL A 57 3.53 6.89 -1.21
C VAL A 57 2.71 5.97 -2.10
N ILE A 58 2.86 4.66 -1.88
CA ILE A 58 2.04 3.63 -2.53
C ILE A 58 1.31 2.82 -1.47
N THR A 59 -0.03 2.79 -1.56
CA THR A 59 -0.87 1.96 -0.72
C THR A 59 -1.38 0.75 -1.50
N PHE A 60 -1.60 -0.38 -0.84
CA PHE A 60 -2.08 -1.61 -1.46
C PHE A 60 -2.79 -2.52 -0.45
N GLU A 61 -3.57 -3.45 -0.95
CA GLU A 61 -4.25 -4.44 -0.12
C GLU A 61 -3.25 -5.47 0.41
N ALA A 62 -3.23 -5.67 1.71
CA ALA A 62 -2.30 -6.58 2.38
C ALA A 62 -2.93 -7.42 3.49
N SER A 63 -4.16 -7.10 3.94
CA SER A 63 -4.76 -7.75 5.11
C SER A 63 -5.00 -9.25 4.93
N ARG A 64 -5.13 -9.71 3.68
CA ARG A 64 -5.32 -11.12 3.33
C ARG A 64 -4.05 -11.81 2.83
N SER A 65 -2.98 -11.07 2.59
CA SER A 65 -1.70 -11.63 2.18
C SER A 65 -0.84 -11.88 3.42
N ASP A 66 -0.22 -13.05 3.53
CA ASP A 66 0.69 -13.42 4.63
C ASP A 66 2.01 -12.62 4.60
N LEU A 67 1.94 -11.31 4.34
CA LEU A 67 3.08 -10.40 4.29
C LEU A 67 4.14 -10.72 3.20
N LEU A 68 3.87 -11.66 2.29
CA LEU A 68 4.79 -12.03 1.20
C LEU A 68 5.21 -10.83 0.35
N ILE A 69 4.29 -9.89 0.16
CA ILE A 69 4.60 -8.65 -0.56
C ILE A 69 5.65 -7.80 0.16
N LEU A 70 5.63 -7.78 1.50
CA LEU A 70 6.58 -7.01 2.29
C LEU A 70 7.99 -7.57 2.17
N ASP A 71 8.13 -8.90 2.12
CA ASP A 71 9.42 -9.55 1.89
C ASP A 71 9.95 -9.18 0.48
N SER A 72 9.08 -9.19 -0.53
CA SER A 72 9.43 -8.76 -1.89
C SER A 72 9.83 -7.28 -1.98
N LEU A 73 9.18 -6.38 -1.25
CA LEU A 73 9.57 -4.97 -1.17
C LEU A 73 11.00 -4.82 -0.61
N LYS A 74 11.29 -5.54 0.48
CA LYS A 74 12.60 -5.54 1.12
C LYS A 74 13.69 -6.10 0.19
N GLU A 75 13.45 -7.24 -0.44
CA GLU A 75 14.38 -7.91 -1.36
C GLU A 75 14.72 -7.04 -2.59
N ASN A 76 13.75 -6.28 -3.08
CA ASN A 76 13.93 -5.38 -4.22
C ASN A 76 14.41 -3.97 -3.85
N HIS A 77 14.76 -3.74 -2.57
CA HIS A 77 15.22 -2.43 -2.08
C HIS A 77 14.26 -1.28 -2.44
N PHE A 78 12.97 -1.52 -2.29
CA PHE A 78 11.91 -0.57 -2.61
C PHE A 78 12.11 0.76 -1.85
N LYS A 79 12.06 1.89 -2.58
CA LYS A 79 12.44 3.19 -2.03
C LYS A 79 11.24 4.00 -1.59
N THR A 80 10.14 3.89 -2.31
CA THR A 80 8.90 4.62 -2.07
C THR A 80 8.32 4.26 -0.70
N GLU A 81 7.69 5.20 -0.02
CA GLU A 81 6.94 4.95 1.21
C GLU A 81 5.72 4.07 0.92
N VAL A 82 5.34 3.23 1.86
CA VAL A 82 4.29 2.23 1.62
C VAL A 82 3.22 2.22 2.70
N GLY A 83 1.98 1.99 2.26
CA GLY A 83 0.83 1.78 3.12
C GLY A 83 0.16 0.43 2.82
N PRO A 84 0.67 -0.68 3.37
CA PRO A 84 -0.06 -1.94 3.30
C PRO A 84 -1.33 -1.86 4.13
N GLY A 85 -2.46 -2.32 3.58
CA GLY A 85 -3.73 -2.30 4.29
C GLY A 85 -3.71 -3.18 5.53
N VAL A 86 -4.28 -2.67 6.63
CA VAL A 86 -4.28 -3.36 7.94
C VAL A 86 -5.57 -4.11 8.22
N TYR A 87 -6.64 -3.88 7.45
CA TYR A 87 -7.89 -4.61 7.56
C TYR A 87 -8.67 -4.66 6.24
N ASP A 88 -9.42 -5.75 6.07
CA ASP A 88 -10.29 -6.00 4.92
C ASP A 88 -11.53 -5.10 4.97
N ILE A 89 -11.69 -4.24 3.97
CA ILE A 89 -12.82 -3.33 3.86
C ILE A 89 -14.13 -4.01 3.42
N HIS A 90 -14.04 -5.24 2.90
CA HIS A 90 -15.22 -6.01 2.47
C HIS A 90 -15.87 -6.78 3.63
N SER A 91 -15.16 -6.95 4.73
CA SER A 91 -15.73 -7.48 5.97
C SER A 91 -16.57 -6.39 6.66
N PRO A 92 -17.83 -6.68 7.05
CA PRO A 92 -18.67 -5.70 7.77
C PRO A 92 -18.17 -5.45 9.20
N ARG A 93 -17.26 -6.24 9.68
CA ARG A 93 -16.70 -6.15 11.03
C ARG A 93 -15.83 -4.89 11.19
N VAL A 94 -15.96 -4.24 12.33
CA VAL A 94 -15.04 -3.18 12.76
C VAL A 94 -13.83 -3.86 13.43
N PRO A 95 -12.60 -3.68 12.93
CA PRO A 95 -11.41 -4.26 13.57
C PRO A 95 -11.16 -3.59 14.93
N SER A 96 -10.60 -4.31 15.89
CA SER A 96 -10.20 -3.70 17.17
C SER A 96 -8.87 -2.94 17.02
N VAL A 97 -8.56 -2.10 18.00
CA VAL A 97 -7.27 -1.38 18.07
C VAL A 97 -6.11 -2.37 18.15
N GLU A 98 -6.26 -3.43 18.97
CA GLU A 98 -5.25 -4.48 19.19
C GLU A 98 -4.97 -5.26 17.90
N GLU A 99 -6.02 -5.59 17.13
CA GLU A 99 -5.85 -6.28 15.83
C GLU A 99 -5.07 -5.42 14.85
N ILE A 100 -5.36 -4.13 14.78
CA ILE A 100 -4.65 -3.19 13.92
C ILE A 100 -3.20 -3.02 14.40
N LYS A 101 -2.96 -2.87 15.71
CA LYS A 101 -1.61 -2.80 16.28
C LYS A 101 -0.78 -4.03 15.91
N ALA A 102 -1.33 -5.23 16.12
CA ALA A 102 -0.64 -6.47 15.78
C ALA A 102 -0.29 -6.57 14.28
N ALA A 103 -1.15 -6.07 13.40
CA ALA A 103 -0.83 -6.00 11.97
C ALA A 103 0.31 -5.01 11.68
N LEU A 104 0.27 -3.83 12.28
CA LEU A 104 1.31 -2.80 12.13
C LEU A 104 2.66 -3.26 12.70
N GLU A 105 2.68 -3.91 13.87
CA GLU A 105 3.90 -4.48 14.47
C GLU A 105 4.57 -5.49 13.53
N LYS A 106 3.79 -6.36 12.88
CA LYS A 106 4.32 -7.27 11.87
C LYS A 106 4.90 -6.52 10.67
N MET A 107 4.26 -5.45 10.21
CA MET A 107 4.78 -4.62 9.11
C MET A 107 6.08 -3.93 9.50
N LEU A 108 6.18 -3.41 10.72
CA LEU A 108 7.38 -2.78 11.26
C LEU A 108 8.60 -3.71 11.37
N THR A 109 8.42 -5.02 11.36
CA THR A 109 9.55 -5.96 11.27
C THR A 109 10.25 -5.91 9.90
N ARG A 110 9.64 -5.30 8.88
CA ARG A 110 10.12 -5.28 7.48
C ARG A 110 10.24 -3.89 6.88
N ILE A 111 9.42 -2.95 7.37
CA ILE A 111 9.33 -1.57 6.88
C ILE A 111 9.80 -0.65 8.01
N ALA A 112 10.69 0.28 7.69
CA ALA A 112 11.12 1.29 8.64
C ALA A 112 9.93 2.21 9.02
N PRO A 113 9.82 2.61 10.31
CA PRO A 113 8.66 3.38 10.80
C PRO A 113 8.37 4.65 10.00
N GLU A 114 9.42 5.34 9.57
CA GLU A 114 9.34 6.58 8.77
C GLU A 114 8.82 6.36 7.34
N LYS A 115 8.76 5.10 6.88
CA LYS A 115 8.26 4.71 5.56
C LYS A 115 6.90 4.04 5.60
N LEU A 116 6.33 3.80 6.79
CA LEU A 116 5.07 3.08 6.95
C LEU A 116 3.89 4.03 7.10
N TRP A 117 2.97 3.95 6.15
CA TRP A 117 1.66 4.60 6.22
C TRP A 117 0.60 3.65 6.73
N VAL A 118 -0.37 4.19 7.50
CA VAL A 118 -1.42 3.39 8.14
C VAL A 118 -2.75 3.65 7.43
N ASN A 119 -3.27 2.63 6.76
CA ASN A 119 -4.49 2.71 5.95
C ASN A 119 -5.27 1.39 5.93
N PRO A 120 -6.57 1.43 5.57
CA PRO A 120 -7.33 0.22 5.25
C PRO A 120 -6.83 -0.39 3.93
N ASP A 121 -7.27 -1.60 3.60
CA ASP A 121 -6.91 -2.26 2.34
C ASP A 121 -7.27 -1.42 1.10
N CYS A 122 -8.43 -0.78 1.09
CA CYS A 122 -8.90 -0.01 -0.04
C CYS A 122 -9.88 1.11 0.41
N GLY A 123 -10.47 1.80 -0.57
CA GLY A 123 -11.50 2.82 -0.33
C GLY A 123 -12.76 2.28 0.35
N LEU A 124 -13.32 3.03 1.28
CA LEU A 124 -14.41 2.63 2.17
C LEU A 124 -15.82 2.83 1.58
N LYS A 125 -15.94 3.05 0.28
CA LYS A 125 -17.18 3.38 -0.43
C LYS A 125 -18.31 2.33 -0.31
N THR A 126 -17.97 1.09 0.01
CA THR A 126 -18.93 -0.01 0.14
C THR A 126 -19.42 -0.22 1.57
N ARG A 127 -18.95 0.60 2.53
CA ARG A 127 -19.28 0.50 3.95
C ARG A 127 -20.25 1.61 4.36
N GLY A 128 -21.06 1.35 5.40
CA GLY A 128 -21.89 2.36 6.02
C GLY A 128 -21.07 3.35 6.86
N VAL A 129 -21.64 4.52 7.13
CA VAL A 129 -20.95 5.58 7.89
C VAL A 129 -20.57 5.14 9.30
N PRO A 130 -21.43 4.46 10.09
CA PRO A 130 -21.10 4.09 11.47
C PRO A 130 -19.85 3.19 11.57
N GLU A 131 -19.79 2.11 10.78
CA GLU A 131 -18.65 1.19 10.79
C GLU A 131 -17.41 1.82 10.19
N THR A 132 -17.55 2.70 9.19
CA THR A 132 -16.43 3.47 8.62
C THR A 132 -15.80 4.37 9.68
N VAL A 133 -16.62 5.15 10.39
CA VAL A 133 -16.13 6.05 11.45
C VAL A 133 -15.48 5.26 12.59
N ALA A 134 -16.08 4.16 13.02
CA ALA A 134 -15.51 3.32 14.08
C ALA A 134 -14.16 2.71 13.65
N SER A 135 -14.08 2.13 12.45
CA SER A 135 -12.83 1.54 11.92
C SER A 135 -11.70 2.56 11.80
N LEU A 136 -12.01 3.77 11.29
CA LEU A 136 -11.00 4.82 11.15
C LEU A 136 -10.56 5.40 12.52
N LYS A 137 -11.44 5.46 13.51
CA LYS A 137 -11.05 5.82 14.88
C LYS A 137 -10.06 4.82 15.46
N HIS A 138 -10.35 3.52 15.36
CA HIS A 138 -9.45 2.47 15.83
C HIS A 138 -8.11 2.48 15.08
N LEU A 139 -8.14 2.76 13.76
CA LEU A 139 -6.94 2.90 12.95
C LEU A 139 -6.02 4.01 13.47
N VAL A 140 -6.59 5.20 13.70
CA VAL A 140 -5.86 6.37 14.20
C VAL A 140 -5.37 6.14 15.64
N GLU A 141 -6.15 5.48 16.47
CA GLU A 141 -5.79 5.15 17.86
C GLU A 141 -4.60 4.20 17.88
N ALA A 142 -4.67 3.09 17.15
CA ALA A 142 -3.57 2.13 17.02
C ALA A 142 -2.25 2.79 16.55
N ALA A 143 -2.33 3.65 15.52
CA ALA A 143 -1.17 4.38 15.03
C ALA A 143 -0.58 5.35 16.08
N LYS A 144 -1.44 6.03 16.86
CA LYS A 144 -0.99 6.93 17.92
C LYS A 144 -0.36 6.19 19.10
N GLU A 145 -0.86 5.02 19.45
CA GLU A 145 -0.29 4.20 20.52
C GLU A 145 1.10 3.73 20.13
N LEU A 146 1.27 3.11 18.96
CA LEU A 146 2.57 2.64 18.49
C LEU A 146 3.61 3.77 18.36
N ARG A 147 3.20 4.98 17.97
CA ARG A 147 4.11 6.15 17.93
C ARG A 147 4.58 6.62 19.31
N LYS A 148 3.89 6.27 20.40
CA LYS A 148 4.33 6.60 21.77
C LYS A 148 5.29 5.55 22.31
N GLU A 149 5.23 4.33 21.76
CA GLU A 149 6.06 3.20 22.18
C GLU A 149 7.41 3.16 21.42
N ALA A 150 7.53 3.91 20.31
CA ALA A 150 8.73 4.02 19.49
C ALA A 150 9.63 5.17 19.94
#